data_2a68b3eaf1bf2f01266b066c5e351052
#
_entry.id   2a68b3eaf1bf2f01266b066c5e351052
#
_cell.length_a   1.000
_cell.length_b   1.000
_cell.length_c   1.000
_cell.angle_alpha   90.00
_cell.angle_beta   90.00
_cell.angle_gamma   90.00
#
_symmetry.space_group_name_H-M   'P 1'
#
loop_
_entity.id
_entity.type
_entity.pdbx_description
1 polymer ?
#
loop_
_entity_poly.entity_id
_entity_poly.type
_entity_poly.pdbx_seq_one_letter_code
_entity_poly.pdbx_strand_id
1 'polypeptide(L)'
;MSNEYKVARTGPTAETGSFEPLRQDIPPFAPDETDQTFIAPRRRSTDPGPEASLILIAHPSNQSLGSRFRLKPRSSLVIGRAPDVDISLPDVNSLSRQHARLTYRNESVLIEDLGSTNGTFVNEKRLENTATLKSGDRFQVGGAHFKFLQERDIENAYFEAIHDLMILDGLTQIANRRRFEEEAAREFGRARRYGRPLSLILFDIDRFKQVNDLYGHLCGDAVLKKLVELARALLRREQVFARVGGEEFAILCPEGGAEDARKLAERVRSRLARHEFGHAGASFRVTCSFGVASLAPETAAIQELYEAADRALYRSKDAGRNSVTVWT
;
A
#
# COMPACT_ATOMS: atom_id res chain seq x y z
N MET A 1 60.79 -24.27 -14.67
CA MET A 1 61.49 -24.28 -13.37
C MET A 1 60.43 -24.37 -12.30
N SER A 2 60.37 -25.55 -11.74
CA SER A 2 59.43 -26.00 -10.68
C SER A 2 59.77 -25.34 -9.36
N ASN A 3 58.79 -25.02 -8.56
CA ASN A 3 58.96 -25.06 -7.10
C ASN A 3 57.66 -25.46 -6.39
N GLU A 4 57.68 -26.71 -5.91
CA GLU A 4 56.72 -27.30 -4.99
C GLU A 4 57.04 -26.79 -3.58
N TYR A 5 55.98 -26.46 -2.82
CA TYR A 5 56.06 -26.44 -1.38
C TYR A 5 55.01 -27.38 -0.76
N LYS A 6 55.52 -28.53 -0.30
CA LYS A 6 54.87 -29.43 0.65
C LYS A 6 54.80 -28.76 2.01
N VAL A 7 53.66 -28.76 2.68
CA VAL A 7 53.57 -28.64 4.12
C VAL A 7 52.64 -29.74 4.68
N ALA A 8 53.14 -30.32 5.73
CA ALA A 8 52.75 -31.59 6.36
C ALA A 8 51.35 -31.53 7.06
N ARG A 9 50.73 -32.71 7.04
CA ARG A 9 49.56 -33.06 7.85
C ARG A 9 50.00 -33.43 9.27
N THR A 10 49.30 -32.88 10.29
CA THR A 10 49.10 -33.60 11.57
C THR A 10 47.67 -33.22 12.03
N GLY A 11 46.76 -34.16 12.00
CA GLY A 11 45.45 -34.08 12.61
C GLY A 11 45.38 -34.90 13.88
N PRO A 12 44.48 -34.64 14.79
CA PRO A 12 44.05 -35.64 15.76
C PRO A 12 42.73 -36.31 15.30
N THR A 13 42.72 -37.61 15.57
CA THR A 13 41.67 -38.59 15.38
C THR A 13 40.34 -38.17 16.01
N ALA A 14 39.27 -38.21 15.26
CA ALA A 14 37.90 -38.10 15.74
C ALA A 14 37.34 -39.50 16.00
N GLU A 15 36.82 -39.68 17.19
CA GLU A 15 36.08 -40.88 17.61
C GLU A 15 34.76 -40.99 16.85
N THR A 16 34.52 -42.15 16.29
CA THR A 16 33.26 -42.54 15.62
C THR A 16 32.22 -42.91 16.67
N GLY A 17 31.34 -41.94 16.99
CA GLY A 17 30.08 -42.21 17.68
C GLY A 17 29.02 -42.65 16.69
N SER A 18 28.59 -43.91 16.76
CA SER A 18 27.51 -44.49 16.01
C SER A 18 26.18 -43.88 16.46
N PHE A 19 25.54 -43.15 15.55
CA PHE A 19 24.14 -42.71 15.73
C PHE A 19 23.20 -43.80 15.24
N GLU A 20 22.48 -44.44 16.16
CA GLU A 20 21.30 -45.26 15.81
C GLU A 20 20.11 -44.36 15.47
N PRO A 21 19.39 -44.57 14.35
CA PRO A 21 18.20 -43.85 14.08
C PRO A 21 17.02 -44.46 14.86
N LEU A 22 16.44 -43.68 15.75
CA LEU A 22 15.13 -43.98 16.35
C LEU A 22 14.07 -44.00 15.26
N ARG A 23 13.59 -45.21 14.89
CA ARG A 23 12.38 -45.38 14.13
C ARG A 23 11.18 -44.96 15.01
N GLN A 24 10.60 -43.83 14.72
CA GLN A 24 9.24 -43.52 15.16
C GLN A 24 8.29 -43.83 14.00
N ASP A 25 7.42 -44.78 14.22
CA ASP A 25 6.31 -45.12 13.32
C ASP A 25 5.36 -43.92 13.22
N ILE A 26 5.36 -43.26 12.07
CA ILE A 26 4.39 -42.23 11.72
C ILE A 26 3.20 -43.00 11.10
N PRO A 27 2.00 -42.94 11.69
CA PRO A 27 0.81 -43.52 11.06
C PRO A 27 0.51 -42.79 9.76
N PRO A 28 -0.07 -43.48 8.75
CA PRO A 28 -0.39 -42.89 7.46
C PRO A 28 -1.42 -41.79 7.63
N PHE A 29 -1.13 -40.62 7.05
CA PHE A 29 -2.02 -39.48 6.98
C PHE A 29 -3.30 -39.88 6.22
N ALA A 30 -4.42 -40.01 6.90
CA ALA A 30 -5.72 -40.06 6.29
C ALA A 30 -6.09 -38.66 5.77
N PRO A 31 -6.55 -38.51 4.53
CA PRO A 31 -7.04 -37.22 4.07
C PRO A 31 -8.33 -36.89 4.81
N ASP A 32 -8.30 -35.83 5.59
CA ASP A 32 -9.47 -35.26 6.25
C ASP A 32 -10.31 -34.57 5.17
N GLU A 33 -11.38 -35.21 4.76
CA GLU A 33 -12.43 -34.64 3.92
C GLU A 33 -13.22 -33.63 4.74
N THR A 34 -12.66 -32.47 4.95
CA THR A 34 -13.44 -31.27 5.28
C THR A 34 -13.31 -30.28 4.16
N ASP A 35 -14.26 -30.42 3.24
CA ASP A 35 -14.63 -29.42 2.24
C ASP A 35 -15.00 -28.12 2.96
N GLN A 36 -14.00 -27.34 3.31
CA GLN A 36 -14.20 -25.97 3.75
C GLN A 36 -14.38 -25.09 2.53
N THR A 37 -15.60 -25.14 2.00
CA THR A 37 -16.14 -24.08 1.19
C THR A 37 -15.74 -22.73 1.83
N PHE A 38 -14.92 -21.96 1.13
CA PHE A 38 -14.53 -20.62 1.53
C PHE A 38 -15.79 -19.76 1.55
N ILE A 39 -16.51 -19.77 2.68
CA ILE A 39 -17.61 -18.84 2.92
C ILE A 39 -16.94 -17.52 3.26
N ALA A 40 -16.91 -16.61 2.27
CA ALA A 40 -16.57 -15.22 2.50
C ALA A 40 -17.36 -14.71 3.72
N PRO A 41 -16.73 -13.98 4.65
CA PRO A 41 -17.41 -13.51 5.85
C PRO A 41 -18.63 -12.68 5.46
N ARG A 42 -19.83 -13.16 5.78
CA ARG A 42 -21.07 -12.40 5.65
C ARG A 42 -20.93 -11.16 6.53
N ARG A 43 -20.62 -10.02 5.94
CA ARG A 43 -20.82 -8.72 6.58
C ARG A 43 -22.30 -8.61 6.93
N ARG A 44 -22.62 -8.43 8.21
CA ARG A 44 -23.96 -8.04 8.65
C ARG A 44 -24.25 -6.68 8.02
N SER A 45 -25.17 -6.66 7.08
CA SER A 45 -25.57 -5.47 6.33
C SER A 45 -26.53 -4.62 7.17
N THR A 46 -26.00 -3.55 7.74
CA THR A 46 -26.74 -2.30 7.94
C THR A 46 -26.44 -1.34 6.78
N ASP A 47 -26.13 -1.87 5.61
CA ASP A 47 -25.55 -1.11 4.49
C ASP A 47 -26.64 -0.68 3.50
N PRO A 48 -26.64 0.58 3.05
CA PRO A 48 -27.71 1.20 2.24
C PRO A 48 -27.76 0.74 0.76
N GLY A 49 -27.38 -0.49 0.44
CA GLY A 49 -27.44 -1.07 -0.91
C GLY A 49 -26.07 -1.19 -1.59
N PRO A 50 -26.02 -1.88 -2.77
CA PRO A 50 -24.74 -2.14 -3.45
C PRO A 50 -24.10 -0.83 -3.94
N GLU A 51 -22.81 -0.64 -3.64
CA GLU A 51 -22.03 0.47 -4.19
C GLU A 51 -21.82 0.29 -5.70
N ALA A 52 -21.69 1.39 -6.42
CA ALA A 52 -21.25 1.39 -7.81
C ALA A 52 -19.84 1.95 -7.92
N SER A 53 -19.14 1.59 -8.99
CA SER A 53 -17.74 1.98 -9.20
C SER A 53 -17.52 2.48 -10.62
N LEU A 54 -16.71 3.51 -10.75
CA LEU A 54 -16.21 4.03 -12.01
C LEU A 54 -14.72 3.75 -12.06
N ILE A 55 -14.25 3.10 -13.11
CA ILE A 55 -12.83 2.82 -13.32
C ILE A 55 -12.36 3.65 -14.51
N LEU A 56 -11.33 4.45 -14.32
CA LEU A 56 -10.71 5.22 -15.40
C LEU A 56 -9.86 4.27 -16.27
N ILE A 57 -10.34 3.98 -17.48
CA ILE A 57 -9.71 2.99 -18.37
C ILE A 57 -8.88 3.60 -19.50
N ALA A 58 -9.04 4.90 -19.80
CA ALA A 58 -8.16 5.65 -20.68
C ALA A 58 -8.10 7.13 -20.27
N HIS A 59 -6.88 7.70 -20.36
CA HIS A 59 -6.60 9.09 -20.04
C HIS A 59 -5.51 9.63 -20.98
N PRO A 60 -5.61 10.84 -21.51
CA PRO A 60 -4.67 11.37 -22.52
C PRO A 60 -3.20 11.38 -22.08
N SER A 61 -2.92 11.58 -20.80
CA SER A 61 -1.56 11.60 -20.24
C SER A 61 -1.17 10.28 -19.54
N ASN A 62 -1.99 9.23 -19.64
CA ASN A 62 -1.83 7.97 -18.91
C ASN A 62 -1.73 8.11 -17.36
N GLN A 63 -1.94 9.31 -16.84
CA GLN A 63 -1.99 9.54 -15.41
C GLN A 63 -3.30 9.01 -14.85
N SER A 64 -3.24 8.47 -13.65
CA SER A 64 -4.41 7.96 -12.92
C SER A 64 -5.18 6.82 -13.60
N LEU A 65 -4.62 6.15 -14.63
CA LEU A 65 -5.23 4.95 -15.21
C LEU A 65 -5.44 3.87 -14.13
N GLY A 66 -6.60 3.22 -14.16
CA GLY A 66 -7.00 2.25 -13.15
C GLY A 66 -7.56 2.89 -11.87
N SER A 67 -7.57 4.22 -11.74
CA SER A 67 -8.20 4.88 -10.60
C SER A 67 -9.66 4.52 -10.52
N ARG A 68 -10.10 4.23 -9.30
CA ARG A 68 -11.47 3.83 -8.99
C ARG A 68 -12.16 4.88 -8.15
N PHE A 69 -13.34 5.27 -8.58
CA PHE A 69 -14.20 6.20 -7.88
C PHE A 69 -15.49 5.50 -7.47
N ARG A 70 -15.77 5.48 -6.16
CA ARG A 70 -16.96 4.84 -5.61
C ARG A 70 -18.13 5.81 -5.59
N LEU A 71 -19.27 5.37 -6.10
CA LEU A 71 -20.54 6.08 -6.04
C LEU A 71 -21.47 5.35 -5.08
N LYS A 72 -21.75 5.98 -3.95
CA LYS A 72 -22.61 5.43 -2.91
C LYS A 72 -24.09 5.56 -3.28
N PRO A 73 -24.95 4.63 -2.80
CA PRO A 73 -26.39 4.79 -2.94
C PRO A 73 -26.89 6.15 -2.44
N ARG A 74 -27.82 6.75 -3.18
CA ARG A 74 -28.41 8.06 -2.89
C ARG A 74 -27.41 9.23 -2.90
N SER A 75 -26.32 9.11 -3.65
CA SER A 75 -25.35 10.18 -3.84
C SER A 75 -25.18 10.55 -5.31
N SER A 76 -24.44 11.61 -5.58
CA SER A 76 -24.03 12.01 -6.92
C SER A 76 -22.55 12.34 -6.95
N LEU A 77 -21.93 12.22 -8.13
CA LEU A 77 -20.55 12.63 -8.41
C LEU A 77 -20.54 13.49 -9.68
N VAL A 78 -19.79 14.58 -9.66
CA VAL A 78 -19.53 15.43 -10.81
C VAL A 78 -18.12 15.17 -11.33
N ILE A 79 -17.99 14.94 -12.63
CA ILE A 79 -16.73 14.78 -13.35
C ILE A 79 -16.44 16.07 -14.11
N GLY A 80 -15.22 16.57 -14.01
CA GLY A 80 -14.83 17.78 -14.72
C GLY A 80 -13.37 18.13 -14.58
N ARG A 81 -12.97 19.25 -15.22
CA ARG A 81 -11.61 19.78 -15.14
C ARG A 81 -11.40 20.71 -13.94
N ALA A 82 -12.46 21.22 -13.34
CA ALA A 82 -12.35 22.11 -12.20
C ALA A 82 -11.80 21.37 -10.97
N PRO A 83 -11.00 22.03 -10.11
CA PRO A 83 -10.41 21.37 -8.94
C PRO A 83 -11.41 21.10 -7.80
N ASP A 84 -12.59 21.69 -7.86
CA ASP A 84 -13.66 21.65 -6.87
C ASP A 84 -14.77 20.61 -7.18
N VAL A 85 -14.60 19.80 -8.24
CA VAL A 85 -15.52 18.70 -8.56
C VAL A 85 -15.04 17.38 -7.93
N ASP A 86 -15.97 16.41 -7.80
CA ASP A 86 -15.71 15.15 -7.12
C ASP A 86 -14.62 14.31 -7.83
N ILE A 87 -14.66 14.28 -9.18
CA ILE A 87 -13.64 13.64 -10.02
C ILE A 87 -12.99 14.72 -10.88
N SER A 88 -11.90 15.27 -10.37
CA SER A 88 -11.14 16.32 -11.05
C SER A 88 -10.04 15.72 -11.91
N LEU A 89 -10.07 16.04 -13.22
CA LEU A 89 -9.05 15.65 -14.21
C LEU A 89 -8.51 16.91 -14.90
N PRO A 90 -7.64 17.69 -14.23
CA PRO A 90 -7.19 19.00 -14.71
C PRO A 90 -6.38 18.93 -16.00
N ASP A 91 -5.73 17.79 -16.27
CA ASP A 91 -4.85 17.59 -17.43
C ASP A 91 -5.61 17.21 -18.71
N VAL A 92 -6.92 17.00 -18.63
CA VAL A 92 -7.77 16.68 -19.78
C VAL A 92 -8.35 17.96 -20.38
N ASN A 93 -7.65 18.58 -21.32
CA ASN A 93 -8.04 19.85 -21.94
C ASN A 93 -9.42 19.82 -22.63
N SER A 94 -9.83 18.66 -23.13
CA SER A 94 -11.16 18.46 -23.76
C SER A 94 -12.29 18.29 -22.76
N LEU A 95 -12.03 18.33 -21.45
CA LEU A 95 -13.02 18.21 -20.39
C LEU A 95 -13.54 19.61 -19.99
N SER A 96 -14.83 19.79 -19.88
CA SER A 96 -15.43 21.02 -19.36
C SER A 96 -15.18 21.14 -17.85
N ARG A 97 -15.27 22.35 -17.27
CA ARG A 97 -15.09 22.58 -15.83
C ARG A 97 -15.97 21.66 -14.99
N GLN A 98 -17.26 21.60 -15.31
CA GLN A 98 -18.20 20.55 -14.89
C GLN A 98 -18.72 19.92 -16.18
N HIS A 99 -18.49 18.63 -16.39
CA HIS A 99 -18.75 17.98 -17.67
C HIS A 99 -19.97 17.07 -17.61
N ALA A 100 -19.96 16.14 -16.69
CA ALA A 100 -21.03 15.18 -16.53
C ALA A 100 -21.32 14.92 -15.03
N ARG A 101 -22.56 14.55 -14.73
CA ARG A 101 -22.98 14.14 -13.40
C ARG A 101 -23.46 12.70 -13.42
N LEU A 102 -23.03 11.92 -12.44
CA LEU A 102 -23.60 10.61 -12.16
C LEU A 102 -24.45 10.70 -10.90
N THR A 103 -25.65 10.16 -10.95
CA THR A 103 -26.59 10.16 -9.81
C THR A 103 -27.08 8.74 -9.56
N TYR A 104 -26.89 8.25 -8.32
CA TYR A 104 -27.36 6.93 -7.91
C TYR A 104 -28.68 7.04 -7.17
N ARG A 105 -29.76 6.58 -7.81
CA ARG A 105 -31.12 6.54 -7.23
C ARG A 105 -31.80 5.22 -7.59
N ASN A 106 -32.58 4.67 -6.65
CA ASN A 106 -33.42 3.47 -6.86
C ASN A 106 -32.67 2.31 -7.52
N GLU A 107 -31.48 1.96 -6.96
CA GLU A 107 -30.60 0.91 -7.47
C GLU A 107 -30.08 1.10 -8.91
N SER A 108 -30.29 2.27 -9.49
CA SER A 108 -29.85 2.64 -10.83
C SER A 108 -28.93 3.86 -10.79
N VAL A 109 -27.94 3.88 -11.66
CA VAL A 109 -27.06 5.03 -11.87
C VAL A 109 -27.41 5.70 -13.19
N LEU A 110 -27.72 6.98 -13.09
CA LEU A 110 -27.95 7.83 -14.25
C LEU A 110 -26.72 8.70 -14.52
N ILE A 111 -26.36 8.84 -15.77
CA ILE A 111 -25.38 9.81 -16.25
C ILE A 111 -26.07 10.93 -17.00
N GLU A 112 -25.67 12.18 -16.75
CA GLU A 112 -26.20 13.40 -17.34
C GLU A 112 -25.05 14.25 -17.88
N ASP A 113 -25.15 14.78 -19.08
CA ASP A 113 -24.24 15.80 -19.61
C ASP A 113 -24.63 17.18 -19.07
N LEU A 114 -23.70 17.91 -18.48
CA LEU A 114 -23.95 19.23 -17.88
C LEU A 114 -23.75 20.39 -18.86
N GLY A 115 -24.06 20.20 -20.14
CA GLY A 115 -23.83 21.19 -21.19
C GLY A 115 -22.35 21.28 -21.59
N SER A 116 -21.69 20.14 -21.67
CA SER A 116 -20.27 20.07 -21.97
C SER A 116 -19.97 20.49 -23.41
N THR A 117 -18.75 21.02 -23.64
CA THR A 117 -18.33 21.48 -24.97
C THR A 117 -18.20 20.33 -25.97
N ASN A 118 -17.67 19.18 -25.52
CA ASN A 118 -17.36 18.05 -26.40
C ASN A 118 -18.40 16.92 -26.31
N GLY A 119 -19.36 17.02 -25.39
CA GLY A 119 -20.38 16.00 -25.16
C GLY A 119 -19.91 14.81 -24.36
N THR A 120 -20.87 14.10 -23.79
CA THR A 120 -20.70 12.84 -23.08
C THR A 120 -21.17 11.70 -23.99
N PHE A 121 -20.46 10.56 -23.98
CA PHE A 121 -20.79 9.40 -24.79
C PHE A 121 -20.93 8.17 -23.88
N VAL A 122 -21.93 7.33 -24.17
CA VAL A 122 -22.13 6.03 -23.50
C VAL A 122 -22.12 4.94 -24.56
N ASN A 123 -21.20 3.98 -24.44
CA ASN A 123 -21.01 2.91 -25.44
C ASN A 123 -20.91 3.47 -26.88
N GLU A 124 -20.04 4.48 -27.05
CA GLU A 124 -19.76 5.19 -28.32
C GLU A 124 -20.93 6.03 -28.86
N LYS A 125 -22.10 6.06 -28.19
CA LYS A 125 -23.26 6.87 -28.60
C LYS A 125 -23.29 8.17 -27.79
N ARG A 126 -23.41 9.30 -28.48
CA ARG A 126 -23.55 10.61 -27.83
C ARG A 126 -24.80 10.66 -26.97
N LEU A 127 -24.65 11.16 -25.76
CA LEU A 127 -25.76 11.35 -24.83
C LEU A 127 -26.52 12.63 -25.22
N GLU A 128 -27.82 12.50 -25.40
CA GLU A 128 -28.65 13.66 -25.69
C GLU A 128 -29.08 14.40 -24.42
N ASN A 129 -29.47 13.68 -23.38
CA ASN A 129 -29.85 14.23 -22.08
C ASN A 129 -29.28 13.38 -20.93
N THR A 130 -29.92 12.24 -20.63
CA THR A 130 -29.56 11.33 -19.58
C THR A 130 -29.59 9.88 -20.06
N ALA A 131 -28.76 9.01 -19.49
CA ALA A 131 -28.82 7.56 -19.69
C ALA A 131 -28.68 6.82 -18.37
N THR A 132 -29.34 5.67 -18.27
CA THR A 132 -29.10 4.72 -17.18
C THR A 132 -27.94 3.83 -17.56
N LEU A 133 -26.92 3.80 -16.69
CA LEU A 133 -25.75 2.93 -16.86
C LEU A 133 -26.05 1.51 -16.37
N LYS A 134 -25.62 0.53 -17.14
CA LYS A 134 -25.59 -0.89 -16.77
C LYS A 134 -24.15 -1.31 -16.46
N SER A 135 -23.99 -2.26 -15.56
CA SER A 135 -22.65 -2.80 -15.26
C SER A 135 -21.97 -3.30 -16.54
N GLY A 136 -20.70 -2.91 -16.73
CA GLY A 136 -19.95 -3.14 -17.96
C GLY A 136 -19.98 -2.00 -18.97
N ASP A 137 -20.92 -1.04 -18.86
CA ASP A 137 -21.00 0.11 -19.77
C ASP A 137 -19.72 0.95 -19.70
N ARG A 138 -19.33 1.45 -20.88
CA ARG A 138 -18.23 2.41 -21.02
C ARG A 138 -18.81 3.77 -21.33
N PHE A 139 -18.29 4.79 -20.66
CA PHE A 139 -18.66 6.16 -21.01
C PHE A 139 -17.43 7.03 -21.15
N GLN A 140 -17.55 8.04 -22.00
CA GLN A 140 -16.49 8.98 -22.32
C GLN A 140 -16.94 10.39 -21.99
N VAL A 141 -16.06 11.15 -21.34
CA VAL A 141 -16.19 12.58 -21.04
C VAL A 141 -14.92 13.28 -21.51
N GLY A 142 -15.02 14.10 -22.54
CA GLY A 142 -13.83 14.64 -23.20
C GLY A 142 -12.89 13.52 -23.70
N GLY A 143 -11.63 13.56 -23.29
CA GLY A 143 -10.62 12.52 -23.62
C GLY A 143 -10.48 11.42 -22.57
N ALA A 144 -11.28 11.43 -21.52
CA ALA A 144 -11.24 10.43 -20.46
C ALA A 144 -12.32 9.36 -20.67
N HIS A 145 -11.96 8.08 -20.53
CA HIS A 145 -12.87 6.96 -20.68
C HIS A 145 -12.99 6.22 -19.34
N PHE A 146 -14.22 5.92 -18.98
CA PHE A 146 -14.56 5.20 -17.76
C PHE A 146 -15.30 3.92 -18.08
N LYS A 147 -15.12 2.90 -17.22
CA LYS A 147 -15.97 1.71 -17.15
C LYS A 147 -16.82 1.79 -15.90
N PHE A 148 -18.12 1.56 -16.04
CA PHE A 148 -19.08 1.53 -14.94
C PHE A 148 -19.28 0.07 -14.49
N LEU A 149 -19.21 -0.18 -13.16
CA LEU A 149 -19.43 -1.50 -12.57
C LEU A 149 -20.29 -1.40 -11.32
N GLN A 150 -21.18 -2.38 -11.11
CA GLN A 150 -21.95 -2.54 -9.88
C GLN A 150 -21.31 -3.59 -8.96
N GLU A 151 -21.45 -3.44 -7.65
CA GLU A 151 -20.76 -4.25 -6.63
C GLU A 151 -21.05 -5.77 -6.68
N ARG A 152 -22.19 -6.16 -7.28
CA ARG A 152 -22.59 -7.57 -7.45
C ARG A 152 -21.99 -8.25 -8.68
N ASP A 153 -21.17 -7.54 -9.43
CA ASP A 153 -20.59 -8.07 -10.65
C ASP A 153 -19.27 -8.78 -10.35
N ILE A 154 -19.10 -10.01 -10.87
CA ILE A 154 -17.84 -10.78 -10.77
C ILE A 154 -16.68 -9.95 -11.36
N GLU A 155 -16.95 -9.20 -12.43
CA GLU A 155 -15.96 -8.33 -13.06
C GLU A 155 -15.51 -7.21 -12.13
N ASN A 156 -16.40 -6.67 -11.29
CA ASN A 156 -16.05 -5.68 -10.29
C ASN A 156 -15.12 -6.27 -9.21
N ALA A 157 -15.41 -7.47 -8.72
CA ALA A 157 -14.55 -8.18 -7.77
C ALA A 157 -13.17 -8.48 -8.37
N TYR A 158 -13.12 -8.83 -9.65
CA TYR A 158 -11.86 -9.03 -10.37
C TYR A 158 -11.04 -7.75 -10.50
N PHE A 159 -11.68 -6.63 -10.88
CA PHE A 159 -11.00 -5.33 -10.93
C PHE A 159 -10.57 -4.84 -9.55
N GLU A 160 -11.33 -5.12 -8.49
CA GLU A 160 -10.90 -4.86 -7.12
C GLU A 160 -9.64 -5.62 -6.76
N ALA A 161 -9.63 -6.92 -7.04
CA ALA A 161 -8.47 -7.76 -6.77
C ALA A 161 -7.22 -7.28 -7.55
N ILE A 162 -7.37 -6.93 -8.84
CA ILE A 162 -6.27 -6.37 -9.64
C ILE A 162 -5.80 -5.04 -9.08
N HIS A 163 -6.73 -4.15 -8.74
CA HIS A 163 -6.40 -2.84 -8.18
C HIS A 163 -5.64 -3.00 -6.86
N ASP A 164 -6.12 -3.86 -5.97
CA ASP A 164 -5.44 -4.12 -4.69
C ASP A 164 -4.04 -4.71 -4.90
N LEU A 165 -3.87 -5.63 -5.85
CA LEU A 165 -2.56 -6.14 -6.25
C LEU A 165 -1.62 -5.04 -6.79
N MET A 166 -2.17 -4.00 -7.41
CA MET A 166 -1.39 -2.88 -7.95
C MET A 166 -0.95 -1.88 -6.87
N ILE A 167 -1.69 -1.73 -5.78
CA ILE A 167 -1.48 -0.68 -4.77
C ILE A 167 -1.11 -1.20 -3.38
N LEU A 168 -1.30 -2.49 -3.09
CA LEU A 168 -0.97 -3.11 -1.81
C LEU A 168 0.25 -4.03 -1.92
N ASP A 169 0.98 -4.17 -0.82
CA ASP A 169 1.98 -5.22 -0.65
C ASP A 169 1.28 -6.56 -0.40
N GLY A 170 1.64 -7.57 -1.19
CA GLY A 170 0.96 -8.87 -1.18
C GLY A 170 1.02 -9.62 0.17
N LEU A 171 2.09 -9.40 0.95
CA LEU A 171 2.28 -10.05 2.25
C LEU A 171 1.60 -9.30 3.38
N THR A 172 1.78 -7.99 3.43
CA THR A 172 1.42 -7.16 4.60
C THR A 172 0.11 -6.39 4.42
N GLN A 173 -0.42 -6.32 3.21
CA GLN A 173 -1.69 -5.65 2.89
C GLN A 173 -1.75 -4.17 3.27
N ILE A 174 -0.60 -3.51 3.41
CA ILE A 174 -0.47 -2.04 3.45
C ILE A 174 -0.09 -1.53 2.06
N ALA A 175 -0.03 -0.21 1.88
CA ALA A 175 0.39 0.35 0.58
C ALA A 175 1.74 -0.22 0.15
N ASN A 176 1.88 -0.54 -1.14
CA ASN A 176 3.16 -0.88 -1.73
C ASN A 176 3.97 0.39 -2.06
N ARG A 177 5.20 0.20 -2.52
CA ARG A 177 6.11 1.28 -2.89
C ARG A 177 5.49 2.25 -3.91
N ARG A 178 4.89 1.72 -4.98
CA ARG A 178 4.29 2.54 -6.04
C ARG A 178 3.19 3.45 -5.50
N ARG A 179 2.26 2.89 -4.74
CA ARG A 179 1.17 3.67 -4.12
C ARG A 179 1.71 4.75 -3.18
N PHE A 180 2.77 4.43 -2.43
CA PHE A 180 3.40 5.37 -1.53
C PHE A 180 4.02 6.55 -2.28
N GLU A 181 4.74 6.30 -3.37
CA GLU A 181 5.37 7.33 -4.20
C GLU A 181 4.33 8.26 -4.83
N GLU A 182 3.21 7.72 -5.32
CA GLU A 182 2.09 8.51 -5.87
C GLU A 182 1.46 9.43 -4.79
N GLU A 183 1.19 8.90 -3.61
CA GLU A 183 0.64 9.67 -2.49
C GLU A 183 1.63 10.72 -1.97
N ALA A 184 2.90 10.36 -1.85
CA ALA A 184 3.95 11.29 -1.40
C ALA A 184 4.11 12.47 -2.36
N ALA A 185 4.11 12.23 -3.67
CA ALA A 185 4.18 13.29 -4.67
C ALA A 185 2.96 14.24 -4.58
N ARG A 186 1.76 13.67 -4.38
CA ARG A 186 0.51 14.45 -4.24
C ARG A 186 0.53 15.31 -2.98
N GLU A 187 0.85 14.73 -1.83
CA GLU A 187 0.87 15.45 -0.56
C GLU A 187 2.02 16.47 -0.48
N PHE A 188 3.16 16.19 -1.11
CA PHE A 188 4.25 17.15 -1.26
C PHE A 188 3.81 18.39 -2.03
N GLY A 189 3.17 18.20 -3.20
CA GLY A 189 2.64 19.32 -4.00
C GLY A 189 1.60 20.14 -3.22
N ARG A 190 0.74 19.47 -2.43
CA ARG A 190 -0.25 20.11 -1.58
C ARG A 190 0.40 20.89 -0.43
N ALA A 191 1.34 20.27 0.28
CA ALA A 191 2.06 20.89 1.40
C ALA A 191 2.79 22.16 0.96
N ARG A 192 3.49 22.11 -0.17
CA ARG A 192 4.17 23.30 -0.75
C ARG A 192 3.21 24.39 -1.15
N ARG A 193 2.09 24.04 -1.81
CA ARG A 193 1.11 25.04 -2.26
C ARG A 193 0.48 25.81 -1.11
N TYR A 194 0.19 25.15 0.01
CA TYR A 194 -0.55 25.71 1.12
C TYR A 194 0.32 26.04 2.33
N GLY A 195 1.63 25.88 2.25
CA GLY A 195 2.55 26.12 3.36
C GLY A 195 2.30 25.20 4.56
N ARG A 196 1.87 23.97 4.33
CA ARG A 196 1.55 23.02 5.40
C ARG A 196 2.73 22.11 5.71
N PRO A 197 2.91 21.71 6.98
CA PRO A 197 3.98 20.78 7.32
C PRO A 197 3.73 19.39 6.68
N LEU A 198 4.83 18.75 6.32
CA LEU A 198 4.84 17.38 5.82
C LEU A 198 6.10 16.71 6.34
N SER A 199 5.99 15.50 6.87
CA SER A 199 7.14 14.73 7.31
C SER A 199 7.10 13.31 6.73
N LEU A 200 8.29 12.76 6.57
CA LEU A 200 8.54 11.39 6.13
C LEU A 200 9.30 10.63 7.21
N ILE A 201 8.85 9.44 7.53
CA ILE A 201 9.53 8.48 8.39
C ILE A 201 9.88 7.28 7.52
N LEU A 202 11.16 6.96 7.41
CA LEU A 202 11.64 5.69 6.88
C LEU A 202 12.13 4.82 8.02
N PHE A 203 11.86 3.52 7.98
CA PHE A 203 12.38 2.60 8.98
C PHE A 203 12.56 1.19 8.42
N ASP A 204 13.42 0.43 9.08
CA ASP A 204 13.88 -0.88 8.65
C ASP A 204 14.03 -1.79 9.87
N ILE A 205 13.78 -3.08 9.68
CA ILE A 205 13.92 -4.08 10.75
C ILE A 205 15.41 -4.42 10.94
N ASP A 206 15.90 -4.13 12.11
CA ASP A 206 17.30 -4.40 12.46
C ASP A 206 17.63 -5.89 12.35
N ARG A 207 18.65 -6.23 11.55
CA ARG A 207 19.17 -7.59 11.38
C ARG A 207 18.11 -8.61 10.92
N PHE A 208 17.14 -8.20 10.11
CA PHE A 208 16.05 -9.08 9.66
C PHE A 208 16.53 -10.34 8.95
N LYS A 209 17.65 -10.24 8.22
CA LYS A 209 18.29 -11.42 7.62
C LYS A 209 18.62 -12.49 8.66
N GLN A 210 19.08 -12.11 9.85
CA GLN A 210 19.38 -13.08 10.92
C GLN A 210 18.11 -13.80 11.42
N VAL A 211 16.96 -13.11 11.45
CA VAL A 211 15.68 -13.73 11.78
C VAL A 211 15.32 -14.80 10.75
N ASN A 212 15.47 -14.47 9.46
CA ASN A 212 15.22 -15.44 8.37
C ASN A 212 16.19 -16.62 8.40
N ASP A 213 17.46 -16.36 8.65
CA ASP A 213 18.50 -17.40 8.68
C ASP A 213 18.32 -18.36 9.87
N LEU A 214 17.84 -17.86 11.03
CA LEU A 214 17.66 -18.66 12.26
C LEU A 214 16.30 -19.38 12.32
N TYR A 215 15.23 -18.71 11.87
CA TYR A 215 13.85 -19.18 12.09
C TYR A 215 13.09 -19.46 10.78
N GLY A 216 13.75 -19.25 9.63
CA GLY A 216 13.17 -19.46 8.31
C GLY A 216 12.29 -18.29 7.81
N HIS A 217 12.07 -18.22 6.50
CA HIS A 217 11.34 -17.15 5.84
C HIS A 217 9.87 -17.05 6.29
N LEU A 218 9.21 -18.17 6.62
CA LEU A 218 7.83 -18.14 7.13
C LEU A 218 7.73 -17.39 8.48
N CYS A 219 8.76 -17.52 9.33
CA CYS A 219 8.84 -16.76 10.57
C CYS A 219 9.06 -15.27 10.28
N GLY A 220 9.95 -14.94 9.34
CA GLY A 220 10.16 -13.57 8.88
C GLY A 220 8.88 -12.94 8.35
N ASP A 221 8.11 -13.65 7.56
CA ASP A 221 6.80 -13.20 7.06
C ASP A 221 5.79 -12.92 8.19
N ALA A 222 5.77 -13.78 9.22
CA ALA A 222 4.95 -13.55 10.41
C ALA A 222 5.40 -12.30 11.19
N VAL A 223 6.72 -12.07 11.30
CA VAL A 223 7.28 -10.85 11.91
C VAL A 223 6.85 -9.62 11.13
N LEU A 224 6.94 -9.61 9.81
CA LEU A 224 6.52 -8.49 8.94
C LEU A 224 5.03 -8.17 9.11
N LYS A 225 4.15 -9.17 9.11
CA LYS A 225 2.71 -9.00 9.32
C LYS A 225 2.40 -8.43 10.70
N LYS A 226 3.04 -8.96 11.75
CA LYS A 226 2.82 -8.50 13.12
C LYS A 226 3.36 -7.10 13.35
N LEU A 227 4.50 -6.76 12.76
CA LEU A 227 5.04 -5.40 12.78
C LEU A 227 4.02 -4.40 12.22
N VAL A 228 3.44 -4.71 11.06
CA VAL A 228 2.44 -3.86 10.42
C VAL A 228 1.21 -3.67 11.31
N GLU A 229 0.70 -4.73 11.91
CA GLU A 229 -0.42 -4.66 12.86
C GLU A 229 -0.12 -3.70 14.02
N LEU A 230 1.07 -3.87 14.64
CA LEU A 230 1.50 -3.07 15.80
C LEU A 230 1.71 -1.59 15.44
N ALA A 231 2.31 -1.31 14.28
CA ALA A 231 2.54 0.04 13.80
C ALA A 231 1.22 0.71 13.42
N ARG A 232 0.37 0.04 12.63
CA ARG A 232 -0.90 0.59 12.13
C ARG A 232 -1.84 1.04 13.25
N ALA A 233 -1.84 0.35 14.39
CA ALA A 233 -2.63 0.71 15.57
C ALA A 233 -2.24 2.08 16.19
N LEU A 234 -1.10 2.63 15.82
CA LEU A 234 -0.59 3.92 16.32
C LEU A 234 -0.76 5.07 15.33
N LEU A 235 -1.11 4.75 14.07
CA LEU A 235 -1.22 5.71 12.99
C LEU A 235 -2.62 6.32 12.91
N ARG A 236 -2.66 7.57 12.44
CA ARG A 236 -3.90 8.27 12.10
C ARG A 236 -4.35 7.89 10.70
N ARG A 237 -5.62 8.17 10.39
CA ARG A 237 -6.24 7.82 9.11
C ARG A 237 -5.61 8.53 7.90
N GLU A 238 -5.17 9.77 8.09
CA GLU A 238 -4.53 10.59 7.06
C GLU A 238 -3.07 10.20 6.78
N GLN A 239 -2.44 9.40 7.63
CA GLN A 239 -1.07 8.95 7.45
C GLN A 239 -1.01 7.76 6.50
N VAL A 240 -0.11 7.83 5.54
CA VAL A 240 0.09 6.74 4.58
C VAL A 240 1.21 5.84 5.07
N PHE A 241 0.90 4.57 5.28
CA PHE A 241 1.84 3.55 5.71
C PHE A 241 2.08 2.53 4.61
N ALA A 242 3.34 2.31 4.25
CA ALA A 242 3.72 1.44 3.14
C ALA A 242 4.93 0.56 3.45
N ARG A 243 5.01 -0.56 2.74
CA ARG A 243 6.22 -1.37 2.61
C ARG A 243 6.91 -1.01 1.31
N VAL A 244 8.12 -0.44 1.41
CA VAL A 244 8.85 0.11 0.27
C VAL A 244 10.02 -0.77 -0.18
N GLY A 245 10.36 -1.78 0.63
CA GLY A 245 11.39 -2.77 0.36
C GLY A 245 11.09 -4.09 1.05
N GLY A 246 12.05 -5.00 1.08
CA GLY A 246 11.90 -6.31 1.72
C GLY A 246 11.57 -6.21 3.22
N GLU A 247 12.33 -5.41 3.93
CA GLU A 247 12.23 -5.16 5.38
C GLU A 247 12.10 -3.66 5.69
N GLU A 248 11.88 -2.85 4.64
CA GLU A 248 11.85 -1.39 4.69
C GLU A 248 10.42 -0.88 4.61
N PHE A 249 10.11 0.09 5.45
CA PHE A 249 8.79 0.69 5.59
C PHE A 249 8.87 2.21 5.57
N ALA A 250 7.79 2.84 5.14
CA ALA A 250 7.65 4.29 5.10
C ALA A 250 6.31 4.75 5.69
N ILE A 251 6.34 5.86 6.43
CA ILE A 251 5.13 6.54 6.91
C ILE A 251 5.21 8.00 6.46
N LEU A 252 4.24 8.40 5.65
CA LEU A 252 4.05 9.81 5.30
C LEU A 252 3.10 10.45 6.31
N CYS A 253 3.48 11.61 6.82
CA CYS A 253 2.75 12.36 7.84
C CYS A 253 2.31 13.73 7.29
N PRO A 254 1.18 13.82 6.55
CA PRO A 254 0.61 15.09 6.17
C PRO A 254 0.23 15.92 7.40
N GLU A 255 0.43 17.23 7.31
CA GLU A 255 0.13 18.20 8.37
C GLU A 255 0.89 17.96 9.70
N GLY A 256 1.91 17.08 9.67
CA GLY A 256 2.78 16.75 10.81
C GLY A 256 4.18 17.34 10.64
N GLY A 257 4.66 18.06 11.63
CA GLY A 257 6.04 18.58 11.67
C GLY A 257 7.05 17.54 12.18
N ALA A 258 8.34 17.94 12.21
CA ALA A 258 9.46 17.07 12.60
C ALA A 258 9.26 16.44 13.99
N GLU A 259 8.80 17.20 14.96
CA GLU A 259 8.62 16.72 16.33
C GLU A 259 7.45 15.75 16.45
N ASP A 260 6.35 15.95 15.71
CA ASP A 260 5.22 15.03 15.68
C ASP A 260 5.61 13.70 15.03
N ALA A 261 6.35 13.76 13.91
CA ALA A 261 6.86 12.59 13.23
C ALA A 261 7.89 11.84 14.11
N ARG A 262 8.78 12.56 14.80
CA ARG A 262 9.73 11.97 15.76
C ARG A 262 9.00 11.22 16.88
N LYS A 263 7.98 11.86 17.50
CA LYS A 263 7.17 11.24 18.56
C LYS A 263 6.45 9.98 18.06
N LEU A 264 5.92 10.03 16.85
CA LEU A 264 5.27 8.87 16.23
C LEU A 264 6.29 7.74 16.00
N ALA A 265 7.44 8.05 15.38
CA ALA A 265 8.51 7.08 15.15
C ALA A 265 8.97 6.41 16.46
N GLU A 266 9.15 7.20 17.54
CA GLU A 266 9.55 6.67 18.84
C GLU A 266 8.47 5.78 19.49
N ARG A 267 7.19 6.13 19.32
CA ARG A 267 6.08 5.28 19.78
C ARG A 267 6.06 3.94 19.04
N VAL A 268 6.24 3.97 17.71
CA VAL A 268 6.30 2.75 16.87
C VAL A 268 7.52 1.92 17.28
N ARG A 269 8.72 2.53 17.34
CA ARG A 269 9.96 1.87 17.76
C ARG A 269 9.80 1.17 19.10
N SER A 270 9.33 1.91 20.11
CA SER A 270 9.16 1.39 21.46
C SER A 270 8.13 0.25 21.53
N ARG A 271 7.04 0.34 20.76
CA ARG A 271 6.03 -0.71 20.68
C ARG A 271 6.60 -1.99 20.10
N LEU A 272 7.37 -1.88 19.02
CA LEU A 272 8.02 -3.02 18.35
C LEU A 272 9.09 -3.66 19.22
N ALA A 273 9.97 -2.86 19.82
CA ALA A 273 11.06 -3.35 20.68
C ALA A 273 10.57 -4.11 21.93
N ARG A 274 9.34 -3.79 22.40
CA ARG A 274 8.71 -4.48 23.57
C ARG A 274 7.95 -5.73 23.18
N HIS A 275 7.63 -5.90 21.90
CA HIS A 275 6.85 -7.05 21.46
C HIS A 275 7.72 -8.30 21.44
N GLU A 276 7.18 -9.38 21.96
CA GLU A 276 7.79 -10.70 21.99
C GLU A 276 7.19 -11.57 20.89
N PHE A 277 8.02 -11.98 19.95
CA PHE A 277 7.63 -12.86 18.85
C PHE A 277 7.85 -14.30 19.27
N GLY A 278 6.88 -15.17 19.00
CA GLY A 278 6.98 -16.62 19.26
C GLY A 278 7.05 -17.39 17.96
N HIS A 279 7.97 -18.36 17.88
CA HIS A 279 8.06 -19.32 16.79
C HIS A 279 8.59 -20.67 17.28
N ALA A 280 7.88 -21.76 16.98
CA ALA A 280 8.28 -23.14 17.33
C ALA A 280 8.75 -23.32 18.80
N GLY A 281 8.09 -22.66 19.76
CA GLY A 281 8.45 -22.72 21.17
C GLY A 281 9.59 -21.80 21.60
N ALA A 282 10.24 -21.10 20.67
CA ALA A 282 11.24 -20.06 20.98
C ALA A 282 10.57 -18.68 21.02
N SER A 283 11.08 -17.81 21.86
CA SER A 283 10.67 -16.41 21.99
C SER A 283 11.85 -15.49 21.68
N PHE A 284 11.62 -14.46 20.89
CA PHE A 284 12.64 -13.49 20.49
C PHE A 284 12.05 -12.09 20.30
N ARG A 285 12.92 -11.09 20.20
CA ARG A 285 12.53 -9.70 19.95
C ARG A 285 13.24 -9.16 18.72
N VAL A 286 12.55 -8.30 17.99
CA VAL A 286 13.12 -7.52 16.89
C VAL A 286 13.06 -6.05 17.21
N THR A 287 14.02 -5.30 16.72
CA THR A 287 14.05 -3.84 16.81
C THR A 287 14.01 -3.24 15.42
N CYS A 288 13.73 -1.96 15.34
CA CYS A 288 13.76 -1.20 14.09
C CYS A 288 14.54 0.10 14.30
N SER A 289 15.25 0.52 13.27
CA SER A 289 15.87 1.84 13.17
C SER A 289 15.03 2.76 12.32
N PHE A 290 14.98 4.05 12.70
CA PHE A 290 14.11 5.05 12.10
C PHE A 290 14.88 6.27 11.67
N GLY A 291 14.56 6.79 10.46
CA GLY A 291 14.99 8.09 9.98
C GLY A 291 13.76 8.98 9.74
N VAL A 292 13.81 10.20 10.22
CA VAL A 292 12.74 11.19 10.10
C VAL A 292 13.26 12.43 9.38
N ALA A 293 12.54 12.89 8.37
CA ALA A 293 12.79 14.16 7.72
C ALA A 293 11.49 14.96 7.58
N SER A 294 11.59 16.28 7.59
CA SER A 294 10.45 17.18 7.43
C SER A 294 10.69 18.15 6.30
N LEU A 295 9.60 18.51 5.63
CA LEU A 295 9.62 19.50 4.56
C LEU A 295 10.15 20.83 5.08
N ALA A 296 11.28 21.26 4.51
CA ALA A 296 11.86 22.56 4.75
C ALA A 296 11.47 23.55 3.61
N PRO A 297 11.51 24.87 3.85
CA PRO A 297 11.18 25.86 2.82
C PRO A 297 12.00 25.70 1.53
N GLU A 298 13.26 25.31 1.65
CA GLU A 298 14.22 25.11 0.56
C GLU A 298 14.04 23.78 -0.19
N THR A 299 13.29 22.81 0.35
CA THR A 299 13.09 21.51 -0.29
C THR A 299 12.37 21.68 -1.62
N ALA A 300 13.06 21.47 -2.72
CA ALA A 300 12.54 21.69 -4.08
C ALA A 300 11.76 20.49 -4.61
N ALA A 301 12.15 19.28 -4.22
CA ALA A 301 11.58 18.01 -4.72
C ALA A 301 11.31 17.02 -3.58
N ILE A 302 10.31 16.16 -3.76
CA ILE A 302 10.02 15.09 -2.79
C ILE A 302 11.21 14.14 -2.61
N GLN A 303 12.04 14.00 -3.62
CA GLN A 303 13.23 13.16 -3.59
C GLN A 303 14.23 13.61 -2.52
N GLU A 304 14.39 14.92 -2.32
CA GLU A 304 15.26 15.48 -1.28
C GLU A 304 14.77 15.10 0.13
N LEU A 305 13.43 15.05 0.33
CA LEU A 305 12.85 14.59 1.58
C LEU A 305 13.12 13.10 1.84
N TYR A 306 13.06 12.27 0.78
CA TYR A 306 13.44 10.85 0.87
C TYR A 306 14.92 10.69 1.23
N GLU A 307 15.81 11.39 0.54
CA GLU A 307 17.24 11.32 0.82
C GLU A 307 17.59 11.77 2.24
N ALA A 308 16.91 12.80 2.73
CA ALA A 308 17.09 13.28 4.09
C ALA A 308 16.66 12.23 5.13
N ALA A 309 15.50 11.59 4.91
CA ALA A 309 15.01 10.53 5.80
C ALA A 309 15.91 9.28 5.74
N ASP A 310 16.41 8.91 4.55
CA ASP A 310 17.33 7.79 4.38
C ASP A 310 18.67 8.02 5.09
N ARG A 311 19.26 9.21 4.94
CA ARG A 311 20.48 9.61 5.67
C ARG A 311 20.28 9.56 7.19
N ALA A 312 19.11 9.97 7.67
CA ALA A 312 18.76 9.88 9.09
C ALA A 312 18.62 8.41 9.53
N LEU A 313 17.99 7.56 8.72
CA LEU A 313 17.89 6.12 8.98
C LEU A 313 19.26 5.45 9.04
N TYR A 314 20.13 5.79 8.09
CA TYR A 314 21.51 5.29 8.11
C TYR A 314 22.23 5.66 9.41
N ARG A 315 22.12 6.92 9.87
CA ARG A 315 22.70 7.35 11.17
C ARG A 315 22.14 6.54 12.35
N SER A 316 20.84 6.23 12.34
CA SER A 316 20.23 5.38 13.38
C SER A 316 20.84 3.96 13.39
N LYS A 317 21.05 3.37 12.21
CA LYS A 317 21.69 2.06 12.08
C LYS A 317 23.14 2.08 12.55
N ASP A 318 23.88 3.14 12.21
CA ASP A 318 25.31 3.31 12.58
C ASP A 318 25.50 3.60 14.07
N ALA A 319 24.59 4.36 14.70
CA ALA A 319 24.62 4.68 16.12
C ALA A 319 24.25 3.51 17.06
N GLY A 320 24.12 2.28 16.55
CA GLY A 320 23.83 1.09 17.36
C GLY A 320 22.42 0.52 17.15
N ARG A 321 21.68 1.02 16.18
CA ARG A 321 20.31 0.56 15.85
C ARG A 321 19.28 0.89 16.92
N ASN A 322 18.04 0.38 16.76
CA ASN A 322 16.94 0.56 17.70
C ASN A 322 16.78 2.01 18.18
N SER A 323 16.84 2.95 17.25
CA SER A 323 16.84 4.39 17.56
C SER A 323 16.09 5.20 16.48
N VAL A 324 15.78 6.44 16.82
CA VAL A 324 15.14 7.41 15.92
C VAL A 324 16.09 8.58 15.73
N THR A 325 16.46 8.85 14.48
CA THR A 325 17.24 10.04 14.11
C THR A 325 16.38 10.98 13.28
N VAL A 326 16.42 12.26 13.59
CA VAL A 326 15.78 13.33 12.80
C VAL A 326 16.86 13.99 11.95
N TRP A 327 16.59 14.16 10.67
CA TRP A 327 17.42 14.99 9.79
C TRP A 327 17.16 16.47 10.09
N THR A 328 18.20 17.18 10.40
CA THR A 328 18.22 18.63 10.66
C THR A 328 19.06 19.34 9.61
#